data_eee4bc9cfd6c061c15305ca634e4990f
#
_entry.id   eee4bc9cfd6c061c15305ca634e4990f
#
_cell.length_a   1.000
_cell.length_b   1.000
_cell.length_c   1.000
_cell.angle_alpha   90.00
_cell.angle_beta   90.00
_cell.angle_gamma   90.00
#
_symmetry.space_group_name_H-M   'P 1'
#
loop_
_entity.id
_entity.type
_entity.pdbx_description
1 polymer ?
#
loop_
_entity_poly.entity_id
_entity_poly.type
_entity_poly.pdbx_seq_one_letter_code
_entity_poly.pdbx_strand_id
1 'polypeptide(L)'
;MMGKKEKNWTFWLFLLFLLSLLALSWFRHSQRPEQMVRSGDWVTDFQAAKQLAQNQHKDLLVNFAGSDWCYWCKRLDAEVFSDDDFVASAQKDFVLVLIDFPSDKSGQPQSLQEQNQTLSGQYAIEGYPTVILMDKDGNPYARTGYREGGVKAYIAHLKELQSKK
;
A
#
# COMPACT_ATOMS: atom_id res chain seq x y z
N MET A 1 13.33 39.04 57.83
CA MET A 1 12.96 37.63 57.46
C MET A 1 12.80 37.58 55.96
N MET A 2 13.80 37.06 55.24
CA MET A 2 13.75 36.91 53.75
C MET A 2 13.34 35.47 53.45
N GLY A 3 12.12 35.30 52.94
CA GLY A 3 11.61 34.00 52.52
C GLY A 3 12.32 33.53 51.24
N LYS A 4 13.07 32.45 51.36
CA LYS A 4 13.77 31.76 50.26
C LYS A 4 12.70 31.15 49.35
N LYS A 5 12.48 31.74 48.15
CA LYS A 5 11.64 31.12 47.12
C LYS A 5 12.34 29.83 46.67
N GLU A 6 11.89 28.70 47.16
CA GLU A 6 12.24 27.38 46.62
C GLU A 6 11.83 27.32 45.14
N LYS A 7 12.83 27.34 44.28
CA LYS A 7 12.64 27.25 42.85
C LYS A 7 12.22 25.81 42.54
N ASN A 8 10.97 25.58 42.18
CA ASN A 8 10.40 24.25 41.88
C ASN A 8 11.03 23.65 40.60
N TRP A 9 12.32 23.39 40.69
CA TRP A 9 13.11 22.74 39.59
C TRP A 9 12.50 21.43 39.14
N THR A 10 12.02 20.59 40.06
CA THR A 10 11.36 19.32 39.78
C THR A 10 10.09 19.50 38.95
N PHE A 11 9.32 20.55 39.20
CA PHE A 11 8.12 20.88 38.41
C PHE A 11 8.50 21.21 36.95
N TRP A 12 9.53 22.01 36.74
CA TRP A 12 9.99 22.37 35.38
C TRP A 12 10.58 21.18 34.62
N LEU A 13 11.31 20.29 35.31
CA LEU A 13 11.83 19.06 34.70
C LEU A 13 10.69 18.11 34.27
N PHE A 14 9.65 17.98 35.11
CA PHE A 14 8.48 17.17 34.77
C PHE A 14 7.70 17.76 33.61
N LEU A 15 7.58 19.08 33.53
CA LEU A 15 6.91 19.76 32.42
C LEU A 15 7.67 19.58 31.10
N LEU A 16 9.01 19.69 31.12
CA LEU A 16 9.86 19.44 29.95
C LEU A 16 9.78 17.98 29.49
N PHE A 17 9.71 17.04 30.43
CA PHE A 17 9.54 15.61 30.10
C PHE A 17 8.17 15.34 29.44
N LEU A 18 7.09 15.91 29.96
CA LEU A 18 5.76 15.80 29.33
C LEU A 18 5.72 16.43 27.94
N LEU A 19 6.35 17.60 27.77
CA LEU A 19 6.43 18.26 26.45
C LEU A 19 7.25 17.42 25.47
N SER A 20 8.32 16.75 25.91
CA SER A 20 9.11 15.85 25.06
C SER A 20 8.31 14.62 24.64
N LEU A 21 7.49 14.03 25.52
CA LEU A 21 6.62 12.90 25.16
C LEU A 21 5.52 13.32 24.18
N LEU A 22 4.95 14.51 24.34
CA LEU A 22 3.97 15.07 23.40
C LEU A 22 4.60 15.36 22.05
N ALA A 23 5.81 15.92 22.03
CA ALA A 23 6.56 16.17 20.79
C ALA A 23 6.93 14.86 20.06
N LEU A 24 7.34 13.82 20.80
CA LEU A 24 7.61 12.48 20.23
C LEU A 24 6.34 11.82 19.69
N SER A 25 5.20 11.98 20.39
CA SER A 25 3.90 11.51 19.92
C SER A 25 3.46 12.25 18.67
N TRP A 26 3.63 13.56 18.63
CA TRP A 26 3.29 14.38 17.46
C TRP A 26 4.21 14.10 16.28
N PHE A 27 5.52 13.90 16.51
CA PHE A 27 6.49 13.52 15.49
C PHE A 27 6.18 12.14 14.90
N ARG A 28 5.80 11.16 15.74
CA ARG A 28 5.34 9.83 15.25
C ARG A 28 4.03 9.92 14.47
N HIS A 29 3.13 10.83 14.85
CA HIS A 29 1.87 11.04 14.13
C HIS A 29 2.08 11.76 12.79
N SER A 30 3.04 12.70 12.74
CA SER A 30 3.40 13.44 11.52
C SER A 30 4.16 12.60 10.48
N GLN A 31 4.68 11.45 10.87
CA GLN A 31 5.38 10.51 9.98
C GLN A 31 4.47 9.39 9.43
N ARG A 32 3.15 9.54 9.51
CA ARG A 32 2.28 8.67 8.70
C ARG A 32 2.53 9.02 7.24
N PRO A 33 3.04 8.07 6.41
CA PRO A 33 3.15 8.32 4.99
C PRO A 33 1.76 8.71 4.49
N GLU A 34 1.69 9.85 3.83
CA GLU A 34 0.49 10.29 3.13
C GLU A 34 0.17 9.18 2.12
N GLN A 35 -0.86 8.40 2.41
CA GLN A 35 -1.31 7.32 1.54
C GLN A 35 -1.78 7.99 0.26
N MET A 36 -0.96 7.97 -0.79
CA MET A 36 -1.39 8.30 -2.14
C MET A 36 -2.35 7.19 -2.59
N VAL A 37 -3.61 7.35 -2.19
CA VAL A 37 -4.71 6.55 -2.70
C VAL A 37 -5.02 7.10 -4.10
N ARG A 38 -4.79 6.31 -5.13
CA ARG A 38 -5.35 6.59 -6.44
C ARG A 38 -6.87 6.63 -6.29
N SER A 39 -7.57 7.48 -7.03
CA SER A 39 -9.04 7.56 -6.99
C SER A 39 -9.63 6.16 -7.17
N GLY A 40 -10.19 5.57 -6.11
CA GLY A 40 -10.71 4.23 -6.06
C GLY A 40 -9.74 3.20 -5.47
N ASP A 41 -9.46 3.27 -4.17
CA ASP A 41 -9.10 2.10 -3.32
C ASP A 41 -7.77 1.35 -3.57
N TRP A 42 -6.94 1.75 -4.55
CA TRP A 42 -5.63 1.15 -4.81
C TRP A 42 -4.51 1.88 -4.07
N VAL A 43 -3.81 1.19 -3.18
CA VAL A 43 -2.69 1.72 -2.39
C VAL A 43 -1.40 1.63 -3.22
N THR A 44 -0.59 2.69 -3.23
CA THR A 44 0.70 2.71 -3.95
C THR A 44 1.92 2.50 -3.06
N ASP A 45 1.80 2.79 -1.76
CA ASP A 45 2.84 2.48 -0.76
C ASP A 45 2.68 1.03 -0.29
N PHE A 46 3.65 0.18 -0.64
CA PHE A 46 3.61 -1.25 -0.33
C PHE A 46 3.72 -1.55 1.17
N GLN A 47 4.48 -0.75 1.92
CA GLN A 47 4.60 -0.96 3.37
C GLN A 47 3.32 -0.55 4.09
N ALA A 48 2.70 0.56 3.66
CA ALA A 48 1.39 0.96 4.17
C ALA A 48 0.31 -0.08 3.83
N ALA A 49 0.34 -0.64 2.61
CA ALA A 49 -0.57 -1.70 2.20
C ALA A 49 -0.42 -2.97 3.06
N LYS A 50 0.82 -3.39 3.38
CA LYS A 50 1.07 -4.51 4.30
C LYS A 50 0.53 -4.25 5.69
N GLN A 51 0.77 -3.06 6.25
CA GLN A 51 0.21 -2.70 7.56
C GLN A 51 -1.33 -2.75 7.56
N LEU A 52 -1.94 -2.27 6.47
CA LEU A 52 -3.39 -2.32 6.29
C LEU A 52 -3.89 -3.76 6.20
N ALA A 53 -3.22 -4.62 5.43
CA ALA A 53 -3.53 -6.03 5.28
C ALA A 53 -3.44 -6.79 6.63
N GLN A 54 -2.39 -6.54 7.40
CA GLN A 54 -2.22 -7.12 8.74
C GLN A 54 -3.33 -6.67 9.69
N ASN A 55 -3.68 -5.38 9.70
CA ASN A 55 -4.73 -4.83 10.57
C ASN A 55 -6.13 -5.33 10.21
N GLN A 56 -6.39 -5.55 8.92
CA GLN A 56 -7.68 -6.02 8.42
C GLN A 56 -7.76 -7.55 8.26
N HIS A 57 -6.67 -8.28 8.52
CA HIS A 57 -6.57 -9.73 8.30
C HIS A 57 -6.89 -10.15 6.86
N LYS A 58 -6.46 -9.33 5.87
CA LYS A 58 -6.65 -9.56 4.45
C LYS A 58 -5.34 -9.91 3.77
N ASP A 59 -5.45 -10.56 2.62
CA ASP A 59 -4.34 -10.76 1.71
C ASP A 59 -4.05 -9.48 0.89
N LEU A 60 -2.99 -9.50 0.11
CA LEU A 60 -2.63 -8.43 -0.82
C LEU A 60 -2.86 -8.91 -2.26
N LEU A 61 -3.51 -8.08 -3.06
CA LEU A 61 -3.55 -8.23 -4.52
C LEU A 61 -2.67 -7.13 -5.10
N VAL A 62 -1.49 -7.51 -5.58
CA VAL A 62 -0.45 -6.58 -6.02
C VAL A 62 -0.35 -6.60 -7.53
N ASN A 63 -0.72 -5.50 -8.19
CA ASN A 63 -0.65 -5.31 -9.63
C ASN A 63 0.60 -4.52 -10.02
N PHE A 64 1.53 -5.16 -10.72
CA PHE A 64 2.67 -4.51 -11.37
C PHE A 64 2.26 -4.12 -12.78
N ALA A 65 2.28 -2.82 -13.10
CA ALA A 65 1.73 -2.28 -14.33
C ALA A 65 2.59 -1.16 -14.93
N GLY A 66 2.42 -0.92 -16.23
CA GLY A 66 2.89 0.29 -16.91
C GLY A 66 1.66 1.07 -17.40
N SER A 67 1.11 1.93 -16.54
CA SER A 67 -0.24 2.49 -16.71
C SER A 67 -0.44 3.31 -17.98
N ASP A 68 0.59 3.99 -18.48
CA ASP A 68 0.52 4.90 -19.63
C ASP A 68 0.96 4.26 -20.96
N TRP A 69 1.74 3.18 -20.93
CA TRP A 69 2.32 2.57 -22.15
C TRP A 69 1.93 1.10 -22.38
N CYS A 70 1.67 0.32 -21.31
CA CYS A 70 1.42 -1.13 -21.42
C CYS A 70 -0.02 -1.40 -21.92
N TYR A 71 -0.17 -1.92 -23.13
CA TYR A 71 -1.48 -2.23 -23.73
C TYR A 71 -2.34 -3.16 -22.87
N TRP A 72 -1.77 -4.28 -22.43
CA TRP A 72 -2.49 -5.26 -21.62
C TRP A 72 -2.81 -4.77 -20.20
N CYS A 73 -1.98 -3.85 -19.65
CA CYS A 73 -2.28 -3.22 -18.37
C CYS A 73 -3.50 -2.32 -18.47
N LYS A 74 -3.55 -1.47 -19.52
CA LYS A 74 -4.70 -0.60 -19.78
C LYS A 74 -5.97 -1.38 -20.01
N ARG A 75 -5.85 -2.54 -20.71
CA ARG A 75 -6.98 -3.41 -20.96
C ARG A 75 -7.49 -4.07 -19.69
N LEU A 76 -6.59 -4.60 -18.83
CA LEU A 76 -6.94 -5.16 -17.52
C LEU A 76 -7.59 -4.12 -16.60
N ASP A 77 -7.07 -2.90 -16.61
CA ASP A 77 -7.63 -1.79 -15.85
C ASP A 77 -9.06 -1.48 -16.31
N ALA A 78 -9.24 -1.26 -17.62
CA ALA A 78 -10.54 -0.89 -18.19
C ALA A 78 -11.61 -1.99 -18.09
N GLU A 79 -11.23 -3.27 -18.23
CA GLU A 79 -12.17 -4.39 -18.24
C GLU A 79 -12.47 -4.94 -16.83
N VAL A 80 -11.59 -4.66 -15.84
CA VAL A 80 -11.67 -5.29 -14.51
C VAL A 80 -11.35 -4.31 -13.38
N PHE A 81 -10.15 -3.75 -13.32
CA PHE A 81 -9.63 -3.13 -12.10
C PHE A 81 -10.20 -1.74 -11.78
N SER A 82 -10.73 -1.04 -12.79
CA SER A 82 -11.45 0.22 -12.63
C SER A 82 -12.96 0.05 -12.42
N ASP A 83 -13.47 -1.18 -12.43
CA ASP A 83 -14.89 -1.48 -12.23
C ASP A 83 -15.23 -1.51 -10.74
N ASP A 84 -16.27 -0.77 -10.34
CA ASP A 84 -16.69 -0.67 -8.94
C ASP A 84 -17.12 -2.01 -8.34
N ASP A 85 -17.75 -2.90 -9.13
CA ASP A 85 -18.15 -4.23 -8.68
C ASP A 85 -16.92 -5.12 -8.40
N PHE A 86 -15.87 -4.98 -9.23
CA PHE A 86 -14.60 -5.64 -8.97
C PHE A 86 -13.99 -5.15 -7.67
N VAL A 87 -13.84 -3.83 -7.52
CA VAL A 87 -13.23 -3.21 -6.34
C VAL A 87 -13.97 -3.63 -5.08
N ALA A 88 -15.29 -3.45 -5.05
CA ALA A 88 -16.12 -3.81 -3.89
C ALA A 88 -16.06 -5.31 -3.54
N SER A 89 -15.91 -6.18 -4.55
CA SER A 89 -15.79 -7.62 -4.33
C SER A 89 -14.40 -8.02 -3.85
N ALA A 90 -13.35 -7.52 -4.51
CA ALA A 90 -11.97 -7.87 -4.20
C ALA A 90 -11.53 -7.34 -2.83
N GLN A 91 -11.99 -6.16 -2.43
CA GLN A 91 -11.68 -5.57 -1.12
C GLN A 91 -12.25 -6.35 0.08
N LYS A 92 -13.15 -7.29 -0.12
CA LYS A 92 -13.59 -8.18 0.96
C LYS A 92 -12.45 -9.06 1.47
N ASP A 93 -11.60 -9.49 0.57
CA ASP A 93 -10.55 -10.48 0.82
C ASP A 93 -9.13 -9.91 0.69
N PHE A 94 -8.97 -8.80 -0.06
CA PHE A 94 -7.67 -8.22 -0.41
C PHE A 94 -7.56 -6.74 -0.08
N VAL A 95 -6.34 -6.30 0.24
CA VAL A 95 -5.90 -4.92 0.06
C VAL A 95 -5.35 -4.80 -1.36
N LEU A 96 -5.87 -3.84 -2.14
CA LEU A 96 -5.49 -3.64 -3.54
C LEU A 96 -4.24 -2.75 -3.61
N VAL A 97 -3.20 -3.21 -4.31
CA VAL A 97 -1.90 -2.52 -4.39
C VAL A 97 -1.50 -2.33 -5.84
N LEU A 98 -1.18 -1.10 -6.22
CA LEU A 98 -0.66 -0.76 -7.54
C LEU A 98 0.82 -0.41 -7.45
N ILE A 99 1.66 -1.17 -8.14
CA ILE A 99 3.09 -0.91 -8.35
C ILE A 99 3.24 -0.48 -9.81
N ASP A 100 3.22 0.84 -10.04
CA ASP A 100 3.16 1.43 -11.38
C ASP A 100 4.54 1.86 -11.88
N PHE A 101 4.81 1.59 -13.15
CA PHE A 101 6.01 1.94 -13.89
C PHE A 101 5.66 2.81 -15.11
N PRO A 102 5.20 4.06 -14.89
CA PRO A 102 4.86 4.93 -16.01
C PRO A 102 6.11 5.34 -16.81
N SER A 103 5.93 5.61 -18.10
CA SER A 103 6.98 6.21 -18.94
C SER A 103 7.29 7.63 -18.49
N ASP A 104 6.25 8.41 -18.19
CA ASP A 104 6.40 9.73 -17.57
C ASP A 104 6.38 9.61 -16.05
N LYS A 105 7.56 9.71 -15.45
CA LYS A 105 7.78 9.63 -14.01
C LYS A 105 7.61 10.96 -13.28
N SER A 106 7.30 12.06 -13.97
CA SER A 106 7.25 13.41 -13.39
C SER A 106 6.20 13.53 -12.27
N GLY A 107 5.11 12.77 -12.36
CA GLY A 107 4.06 12.70 -11.33
C GLY A 107 4.31 11.69 -10.21
N GLN A 108 5.44 10.96 -10.23
CA GLN A 108 5.73 9.91 -9.25
C GLN A 108 6.92 10.32 -8.36
N PRO A 109 6.75 10.45 -7.03
CA PRO A 109 7.86 10.75 -6.11
C PRO A 109 9.01 9.76 -6.25
N GLN A 110 10.24 10.24 -6.07
CA GLN A 110 11.45 9.42 -6.19
C GLN A 110 11.41 8.21 -5.25
N SER A 111 10.97 8.38 -4.00
CA SER A 111 10.83 7.29 -3.03
C SER A 111 9.93 6.16 -3.53
N LEU A 112 8.84 6.51 -4.24
CA LEU A 112 7.93 5.53 -4.83
C LEU A 112 8.56 4.81 -6.02
N GLN A 113 9.32 5.53 -6.86
CA GLN A 113 10.08 4.91 -7.97
C GLN A 113 11.11 3.91 -7.45
N GLU A 114 11.85 4.25 -6.39
CA GLU A 114 12.84 3.38 -5.73
C GLU A 114 12.17 2.15 -5.11
N GLN A 115 11.04 2.33 -4.41
CA GLN A 115 10.22 1.23 -3.91
C GLN A 115 9.84 0.27 -5.05
N ASN A 116 9.25 0.80 -6.11
CA ASN A 116 8.74 0.01 -7.22
C ASN A 116 9.86 -0.78 -7.91
N GLN A 117 11.02 -0.15 -8.12
CA GLN A 117 12.19 -0.83 -8.69
C GLN A 117 12.68 -1.97 -7.78
N THR A 118 12.75 -1.73 -6.47
CA THR A 118 13.15 -2.74 -5.48
C THR A 118 12.20 -3.93 -5.49
N LEU A 119 10.89 -3.68 -5.47
CA LEU A 119 9.87 -4.74 -5.50
C LEU A 119 9.88 -5.51 -6.82
N SER A 120 10.10 -4.83 -7.96
CA SER A 120 10.23 -5.49 -9.26
C SER A 120 11.39 -6.50 -9.27
N GLY A 121 12.54 -6.12 -8.72
CA GLY A 121 13.69 -7.03 -8.56
C GLY A 121 13.40 -8.17 -7.58
N GLN A 122 12.83 -7.84 -6.41
CA GLN A 122 12.53 -8.81 -5.35
C GLN A 122 11.58 -9.92 -5.82
N TYR A 123 10.55 -9.54 -6.58
CA TYR A 123 9.55 -10.50 -7.06
C TYR A 123 9.78 -10.98 -8.49
N ALA A 124 10.97 -10.69 -9.07
CA ALA A 124 11.36 -11.11 -10.42
C ALA A 124 10.25 -10.81 -11.46
N ILE A 125 9.93 -9.52 -11.62
CA ILE A 125 8.92 -9.08 -12.58
C ILE A 125 9.55 -8.98 -13.96
N GLU A 126 9.16 -9.85 -14.87
CA GLU A 126 9.70 -9.94 -16.24
C GLU A 126 8.79 -9.30 -17.29
N GLY A 127 7.56 -8.96 -16.93
CA GLY A 127 6.58 -8.38 -17.86
C GLY A 127 5.34 -7.82 -17.19
N TYR A 128 4.53 -7.12 -17.96
CA TYR A 128 3.34 -6.41 -17.47
C TYR A 128 2.08 -6.74 -18.30
N PRO A 129 0.89 -6.82 -17.66
CA PRO A 129 0.71 -6.78 -16.22
C PRO A 129 1.16 -8.06 -15.54
N THR A 130 1.77 -7.96 -14.37
CA THR A 130 1.95 -9.11 -13.48
C THR A 130 1.15 -8.84 -12.21
N VAL A 131 0.27 -9.75 -11.85
CA VAL A 131 -0.55 -9.69 -10.64
C VAL A 131 -0.11 -10.78 -9.69
N ILE A 132 0.25 -10.41 -8.46
CA ILE A 132 0.70 -11.35 -7.43
C ILE A 132 -0.28 -11.31 -6.25
N LEU A 133 -0.73 -12.48 -5.83
CA LEU A 133 -1.46 -12.65 -4.59
C LEU A 133 -0.46 -13.00 -3.49
N MET A 134 -0.51 -12.25 -2.40
CA MET A 134 0.38 -12.42 -1.26
C MET A 134 -0.43 -12.53 0.01
N ASP A 135 0.11 -13.20 1.03
CA ASP A 135 -0.46 -13.14 2.35
C ASP A 135 -0.30 -11.74 2.97
N LYS A 136 -0.91 -11.50 4.12
CA LYS A 136 -0.85 -10.22 4.85
C LYS A 136 0.57 -9.78 5.23
N ASP A 137 1.54 -10.69 5.21
CA ASP A 137 2.94 -10.41 5.53
C ASP A 137 3.79 -10.12 4.27
N GLY A 138 3.20 -10.28 3.07
CA GLY A 138 3.82 -10.00 1.78
C GLY A 138 4.52 -11.21 1.17
N ASN A 139 4.24 -12.43 1.64
CA ASN A 139 4.75 -13.65 1.03
C ASN A 139 3.87 -14.05 -0.16
N PRO A 140 4.43 -14.18 -1.39
CA PRO A 140 3.65 -14.53 -2.56
C PRO A 140 3.21 -16.00 -2.52
N TYR A 141 1.95 -16.27 -2.88
CA TYR A 141 1.44 -17.63 -3.02
C TYR A 141 0.82 -17.93 -4.39
N ALA A 142 0.49 -16.90 -5.18
CA ALA A 142 0.02 -17.10 -6.56
C ALA A 142 0.44 -15.93 -7.46
N ARG A 143 0.58 -16.23 -8.78
CA ARG A 143 0.89 -15.23 -9.80
C ARG A 143 -0.07 -15.41 -10.98
N THR A 144 -0.53 -14.29 -11.53
CA THR A 144 -1.38 -14.23 -12.73
C THR A 144 -1.09 -12.94 -13.51
N GLY A 145 -1.91 -12.63 -14.49
CA GLY A 145 -1.83 -11.41 -15.31
C GLY A 145 -3.18 -11.10 -15.93
N TYR A 146 -3.19 -10.53 -17.15
CA TYR A 146 -4.42 -10.30 -17.90
C TYR A 146 -5.12 -11.63 -18.22
N ARG A 147 -6.43 -11.64 -18.05
CA ARG A 147 -7.33 -12.74 -18.44
C ARG A 147 -8.60 -12.17 -19.04
N GLU A 148 -9.06 -12.81 -20.12
CA GLU A 148 -10.34 -12.46 -20.72
C GLU A 148 -11.52 -12.90 -19.85
N GLY A 149 -12.69 -12.26 -20.05
CA GLY A 149 -13.95 -12.63 -19.41
C GLY A 149 -14.48 -11.60 -18.40
N GLY A 150 -13.77 -10.47 -18.23
CA GLY A 150 -14.20 -9.34 -17.41
C GLY A 150 -14.27 -9.64 -15.91
N VAL A 151 -14.95 -8.77 -15.19
CA VAL A 151 -15.00 -8.72 -13.71
C VAL A 151 -15.36 -10.07 -13.09
N LYS A 152 -16.48 -10.67 -13.53
CA LYS A 152 -17.00 -11.90 -12.91
C LYS A 152 -16.03 -13.07 -13.03
N ALA A 153 -15.43 -13.22 -14.22
CA ALA A 153 -14.47 -14.29 -14.49
C ALA A 153 -13.17 -14.05 -13.69
N TYR A 154 -12.73 -12.81 -13.59
CA TYR A 154 -11.51 -12.47 -12.87
C TYR A 154 -11.67 -12.68 -11.35
N ILE A 155 -12.81 -12.31 -10.76
CA ILE A 155 -13.11 -12.58 -9.34
C ILE A 155 -13.13 -14.08 -9.06
N ALA A 156 -13.76 -14.88 -9.94
CA ALA A 156 -13.79 -16.34 -9.79
C ALA A 156 -12.36 -16.93 -9.85
N HIS A 157 -11.52 -16.43 -10.77
CA HIS A 157 -10.12 -16.82 -10.87
C HIS A 157 -9.30 -16.46 -9.61
N LEU A 158 -9.48 -15.27 -9.04
CA LEU A 158 -8.79 -14.89 -7.79
C LEU A 158 -9.18 -15.82 -6.63
N LYS A 159 -10.45 -16.18 -6.51
CA LYS A 159 -10.94 -17.13 -5.49
C LYS A 159 -10.34 -18.52 -5.68
N GLU A 160 -10.22 -18.99 -6.92
CA GLU A 160 -9.55 -20.26 -7.22
C GLU A 160 -8.07 -20.23 -6.79
N LEU A 161 -7.35 -19.14 -7.08
CA LEU A 161 -5.96 -18.99 -6.67
C LEU A 161 -5.83 -18.93 -5.14
N GLN A 162 -6.71 -18.21 -4.47
CA GLN A 162 -6.72 -18.09 -3.00
C GLN A 162 -7.01 -19.43 -2.31
N SER A 163 -7.85 -20.28 -2.90
CA SER A 163 -8.16 -21.61 -2.36
C SER A 163 -6.99 -22.60 -2.40
N LYS A 164 -5.92 -22.28 -3.12
CA LYS A 164 -4.69 -23.09 -3.26
C LYS A 164 -3.55 -22.59 -2.35
N LYS A 165 -3.82 -21.61 -1.49
CA LYS A 165 -2.89 -21.00 -0.54
C LYS A 165 -2.34 -21.97 0.52
#